data_6cad2b97e4344529712c2bbef5886555
#
_entry.id   6cad2b97e4344529712c2bbef5886555
#
_cell.length_a   1.000
_cell.length_b   1.000
_cell.length_c   1.000
_cell.angle_alpha   90.00
_cell.angle_beta   90.00
_cell.angle_gamma   90.00
#
_symmetry.space_group_name_H-M   'P 1'
#
loop_
_entity.id
_entity.type
_entity.pdbx_description
1 polymer ?
#
loop_
_entity_poly.entity_id
_entity_poly.type
_entity_poly.pdbx_seq_one_letter_code
_entity_poly.pdbx_strand_id
1 'polypeptide(L)'
;MTRIARIPQILAALAVMQAVGSPSFAEPGALLAETVTAPVRDCASGWNSNMPLIAWGADGVVAFANGASLSGGDGPLAEAGLGLDLTVEDNFAAQLEAYLGCETPYLRGTLGMLAAAAPVTQADPRTEQIVFYKHSFSAGDGIVGGDGIQKIADLSGKRIAVQADGPHVDFIGRVLADGGLSFADVEIVWTTDLTGDGDTPSAAMADGRADAAAVILPDARFLTSDGTVGTGAEGSIRGATILISTQEAASVISDYIAVRADYFDANRDDIARLVNILFRAEEDMRRFMADPGDSRRANMAALMASEFLGGLPEEEGVFLWQDAITDGWAGNASHFADQSEPRRFDVLLEEVNVALRGADRLTAPALLDSAGWDYTALTDGLTDLDDRQIAAFDPEAAAAAVRTLRRTGQLDANTRIDFEVYFAPDSTEFPVALYEEDFQEILRLASTYSGAIITVEGHSDPLYYLQREQDGADNAELRAIRTSAQNLSMDRSIAVVDALEGYAGDVDLRMNPDQFTVDGVGIANPRHNPPATEAQWRENMRVIFRVLTVQAEATTFAPLQ
;
A
#
# COMPACT_ATOMS: atom_id res chain seq x y z
N MET A 1 6.35 75.78 -50.34
CA MET A 1 7.27 74.83 -51.06
C MET A 1 7.17 73.49 -50.41
N THR A 2 6.28 72.65 -50.92
CA THR A 2 5.84 71.42 -50.30
C THR A 2 6.48 70.26 -51.06
N ARG A 3 7.30 69.43 -50.37
CA ARG A 3 7.82 68.20 -50.96
C ARG A 3 6.95 67.02 -50.52
N ILE A 4 6.32 66.39 -51.48
CA ILE A 4 5.56 65.15 -51.35
C ILE A 4 6.56 64.00 -51.35
N ALA A 5 6.58 63.19 -50.25
CA ALA A 5 7.34 61.96 -50.16
C ALA A 5 6.49 60.76 -50.62
N ARG A 6 7.04 59.96 -51.52
CA ARG A 6 6.46 58.76 -52.09
C ARG A 6 6.56 57.62 -51.08
N ILE A 7 5.46 56.89 -50.83
CA ILE A 7 5.38 55.65 -50.06
C ILE A 7 5.67 54.47 -51.01
N PRO A 8 6.57 53.55 -50.72
CA PRO A 8 6.73 52.32 -51.48
C PRO A 8 5.69 51.29 -51.01
N GLN A 9 5.04 50.65 -51.97
CA GLN A 9 4.18 49.50 -51.79
C GLN A 9 5.02 48.29 -51.34
N ILE A 10 4.73 47.71 -50.14
CA ILE A 10 5.26 46.48 -49.68
C ILE A 10 4.28 45.39 -50.08
N LEU A 11 4.73 44.43 -50.92
CA LEU A 11 4.02 43.20 -51.23
C LEU A 11 3.88 42.36 -49.94
N ALA A 12 2.65 42.02 -49.59
CA ALA A 12 2.35 41.04 -48.56
C ALA A 12 2.65 39.62 -49.10
N ALA A 13 3.73 39.00 -48.64
CA ALA A 13 3.93 37.55 -48.78
C ALA A 13 3.09 36.86 -47.72
N LEU A 14 2.05 36.13 -48.11
CA LEU A 14 1.35 35.18 -47.24
C LEU A 14 2.30 34.04 -46.92
N ALA A 15 2.88 34.06 -45.72
CA ALA A 15 3.51 32.88 -45.13
C ALA A 15 2.40 31.97 -44.60
N VAL A 16 2.20 30.83 -45.23
CA VAL A 16 1.45 29.71 -44.67
C VAL A 16 2.27 29.18 -43.49
N MET A 17 1.96 29.63 -42.28
CA MET A 17 2.38 28.95 -41.07
C MET A 17 1.63 27.63 -41.03
N GLN A 18 2.32 26.52 -41.31
CA GLN A 18 1.89 25.21 -40.86
C GLN A 18 1.90 25.28 -39.33
N ALA A 19 0.73 25.16 -38.75
CA ALA A 19 0.58 24.97 -37.32
C ALA A 19 1.27 23.64 -36.99
N VAL A 20 2.49 23.70 -36.48
CA VAL A 20 3.06 22.62 -35.69
C VAL A 20 2.16 22.55 -34.46
N GLY A 21 1.31 21.54 -34.39
CA GLY A 21 0.49 21.29 -33.21
C GLY A 21 1.40 21.30 -31.98
N SER A 22 1.12 22.18 -31.04
CA SER A 22 1.70 22.08 -29.71
C SER A 22 1.38 20.70 -29.18
N PRO A 23 2.31 19.99 -28.51
CA PRO A 23 1.97 18.76 -27.84
C PRO A 23 0.78 19.07 -26.92
N SER A 24 -0.33 18.41 -27.16
CA SER A 24 -1.48 18.45 -26.26
C SER A 24 -1.02 17.69 -25.01
N PHE A 25 -0.67 18.43 -23.98
CA PHE A 25 -0.54 17.82 -22.66
C PHE A 25 -1.93 17.27 -22.32
N ALA A 26 -1.99 16.00 -21.97
CA ALA A 26 -3.23 15.40 -21.47
C ALA A 26 -3.70 16.18 -20.25
N GLU A 27 -5.01 16.40 -20.14
CA GLU A 27 -5.59 17.00 -18.95
C GLU A 27 -5.27 16.10 -17.75
N PRO A 28 -4.90 16.65 -16.59
CA PRO A 28 -4.72 15.85 -15.37
C PRO A 28 -5.98 15.02 -15.12
N GLY A 29 -5.82 13.70 -14.98
CA GLY A 29 -6.95 12.78 -14.79
C GLY A 29 -7.52 12.16 -16.06
N ALA A 30 -7.00 12.46 -17.26
CA ALA A 30 -7.35 11.70 -18.47
C ALA A 30 -7.05 10.20 -18.28
N LEU A 31 -7.87 9.33 -18.88
CA LEU A 31 -7.67 7.87 -18.78
C LEU A 31 -6.51 7.42 -19.67
N LEU A 32 -5.83 6.34 -19.31
CA LEU A 32 -4.79 5.72 -20.17
C LEU A 32 -5.32 5.41 -21.58
N ALA A 33 -6.58 4.97 -21.70
CA ALA A 33 -7.21 4.73 -22.98
C ALA A 33 -7.42 5.99 -23.85
N GLU A 34 -7.33 7.18 -23.25
CA GLU A 34 -7.45 8.46 -23.94
C GLU A 34 -6.08 9.06 -24.27
N THR A 35 -5.06 8.73 -23.48
CA THR A 35 -3.70 9.29 -23.59
C THR A 35 -2.78 8.42 -24.43
N VAL A 36 -2.90 7.08 -24.31
CA VAL A 36 -2.09 6.11 -25.08
C VAL A 36 -2.66 5.99 -26.50
N THR A 37 -1.87 6.40 -27.48
CA THR A 37 -2.30 6.44 -28.89
C THR A 37 -1.52 5.49 -29.79
N ALA A 38 -0.50 4.80 -29.25
CA ALA A 38 0.31 3.85 -30.01
C ALA A 38 -0.57 2.71 -30.58
N PRO A 39 -0.45 2.38 -31.86
CA PRO A 39 -1.16 1.25 -32.44
C PRO A 39 -0.53 -0.05 -31.95
N VAL A 40 -1.35 -1.07 -31.75
CA VAL A 40 -0.86 -2.44 -31.52
C VAL A 40 -0.09 -2.90 -32.75
N ARG A 41 1.20 -3.21 -32.58
CA ARG A 41 2.04 -3.74 -33.65
C ARG A 41 2.12 -5.26 -33.60
N ASP A 42 2.36 -5.86 -34.77
CA ASP A 42 2.75 -7.23 -34.88
C ASP A 42 4.26 -7.36 -34.64
N CYS A 43 4.65 -8.04 -33.58
CA CYS A 43 6.04 -8.17 -33.15
C CYS A 43 6.77 -9.39 -33.77
N ALA A 44 6.25 -9.93 -34.85
CA ALA A 44 6.84 -11.11 -35.56
C ALA A 44 8.27 -10.87 -36.08
N SER A 45 8.71 -9.60 -36.20
CA SER A 45 10.08 -9.26 -36.59
C SER A 45 11.13 -9.39 -35.47
N GLY A 46 10.71 -9.74 -34.26
CA GLY A 46 11.52 -9.87 -33.06
C GLY A 46 11.21 -8.81 -32.03
N TRP A 47 11.60 -9.10 -30.81
CA TRP A 47 11.48 -8.23 -29.63
C TRP A 47 12.84 -7.66 -29.27
N ASN A 48 12.86 -6.45 -28.75
CA ASN A 48 14.03 -5.97 -28.03
C ASN A 48 14.09 -6.65 -26.65
N SER A 49 15.30 -6.84 -26.13
CA SER A 49 15.53 -7.36 -24.77
C SER A 49 15.26 -6.32 -23.67
N ASN A 50 14.47 -5.29 -23.98
CA ASN A 50 14.21 -4.18 -23.08
C ASN A 50 13.16 -4.56 -22.03
N MET A 51 13.42 -4.23 -20.74
CA MET A 51 12.49 -4.39 -19.64
C MET A 51 12.40 -3.07 -18.87
N PRO A 52 11.21 -2.49 -18.73
CA PRO A 52 11.03 -1.31 -17.88
C PRO A 52 11.17 -1.68 -16.42
N LEU A 53 11.82 -0.82 -15.65
CA LEU A 53 11.84 -0.74 -14.20
C LEU A 53 11.18 0.56 -13.78
N ILE A 54 10.82 0.69 -12.52
CA ILE A 54 10.42 1.95 -11.90
C ILE A 54 11.40 2.31 -10.77
N ALA A 55 11.37 3.53 -10.32
CA ALA A 55 12.18 4.00 -9.19
C ALA A 55 11.69 3.40 -7.87
N TRP A 56 11.84 2.08 -7.72
CA TRP A 56 11.38 1.30 -6.57
C TRP A 56 12.42 0.29 -6.10
N GLY A 57 12.49 0.05 -4.77
CA GLY A 57 13.55 -0.78 -4.18
C GLY A 57 13.57 -2.22 -4.66
N ALA A 58 12.41 -2.83 -4.87
CA ALA A 58 12.32 -4.20 -5.34
C ALA A 58 12.86 -4.39 -6.77
N ASP A 59 12.86 -3.33 -7.60
CA ASP A 59 13.43 -3.36 -8.96
C ASP A 59 14.95 -3.55 -8.95
N GLY A 60 15.60 -3.27 -7.82
CA GLY A 60 17.00 -3.62 -7.56
C GLY A 60 17.29 -5.12 -7.74
N VAL A 61 16.30 -6.00 -7.51
CA VAL A 61 16.45 -7.45 -7.72
C VAL A 61 16.71 -7.77 -9.19
N VAL A 62 15.97 -7.13 -10.11
CA VAL A 62 16.16 -7.33 -11.56
C VAL A 62 17.52 -6.78 -11.99
N ALA A 63 17.89 -5.58 -11.50
CA ALA A 63 19.19 -4.99 -11.79
C ALA A 63 20.34 -5.86 -11.24
N PHE A 64 20.20 -6.43 -10.04
CA PHE A 64 21.17 -7.36 -9.45
C PHE A 64 21.27 -8.66 -10.28
N ALA A 65 20.15 -9.27 -10.65
CA ALA A 65 20.11 -10.44 -11.51
C ALA A 65 20.77 -10.20 -12.89
N ASN A 66 20.72 -8.94 -13.36
CA ASN A 66 21.36 -8.48 -14.60
C ASN A 66 22.86 -8.08 -14.42
N GLY A 67 23.48 -8.45 -13.27
CA GLY A 67 24.90 -8.18 -12.98
C GLY A 67 25.15 -6.82 -12.33
N ALA A 68 24.20 -6.31 -11.54
CA ALA A 68 24.22 -4.98 -10.93
C ALA A 68 24.41 -3.87 -11.99
N SER A 69 23.67 -3.98 -13.09
CA SER A 69 23.77 -3.08 -14.25
C SER A 69 22.41 -2.92 -14.93
N LEU A 70 22.15 -1.73 -15.48
CA LEU A 70 20.99 -1.49 -16.32
C LEU A 70 21.18 -1.99 -17.77
N SER A 71 22.40 -2.11 -18.26
CA SER A 71 22.69 -2.56 -19.63
C SER A 71 23.65 -3.73 -19.64
N GLY A 72 23.23 -4.87 -20.23
CA GLY A 72 24.06 -5.99 -20.66
C GLY A 72 25.12 -6.48 -19.66
N GLY A 73 24.75 -6.70 -18.39
CA GLY A 73 25.68 -7.15 -17.35
C GLY A 73 26.12 -8.61 -17.49
N ASP A 74 27.20 -8.99 -16.79
CA ASP A 74 27.70 -10.36 -16.69
C ASP A 74 27.01 -11.14 -15.54
N GLY A 75 25.69 -10.89 -15.32
CA GLY A 75 24.92 -11.49 -14.23
C GLY A 75 24.26 -12.83 -14.58
N PRO A 76 23.54 -13.40 -13.61
CA PRO A 76 22.82 -14.69 -13.79
C PRO A 76 21.89 -14.73 -15.00
N LEU A 77 21.27 -13.59 -15.36
CA LEU A 77 20.44 -13.50 -16.58
C LEU A 77 21.27 -13.68 -17.85
N ALA A 78 22.43 -13.04 -17.95
CA ALA A 78 23.32 -13.20 -19.12
C ALA A 78 23.87 -14.61 -19.22
N GLU A 79 24.24 -15.24 -18.10
CA GLU A 79 24.71 -16.63 -18.05
C GLU A 79 23.62 -17.61 -18.53
N ALA A 80 22.36 -17.31 -18.29
CA ALA A 80 21.21 -18.08 -18.78
C ALA A 80 20.80 -17.76 -20.23
N GLY A 81 21.46 -16.79 -20.88
CA GLY A 81 21.10 -16.30 -22.20
C GLY A 81 19.83 -15.41 -22.21
N LEU A 82 19.47 -14.84 -21.07
CA LEU A 82 18.30 -13.98 -20.84
C LEU A 82 18.69 -12.54 -20.48
N GLY A 83 19.91 -12.10 -20.82
CA GLY A 83 20.36 -10.74 -20.52
C GLY A 83 19.40 -9.67 -21.03
N LEU A 84 19.14 -8.67 -20.21
CA LEU A 84 18.16 -7.60 -20.44
C LEU A 84 18.86 -6.25 -20.58
N ASP A 85 18.25 -5.37 -21.38
CA ASP A 85 18.48 -3.94 -21.36
C ASP A 85 17.39 -3.32 -20.46
N LEU A 86 17.78 -2.77 -19.31
CA LEU A 86 16.86 -2.24 -18.32
C LEU A 86 16.72 -0.72 -18.50
N THR A 87 15.53 -0.20 -18.40
CA THR A 87 15.23 1.22 -18.49
C THR A 87 14.34 1.63 -17.33
N VAL A 88 14.77 2.62 -16.52
CA VAL A 88 13.91 3.20 -15.49
C VAL A 88 12.92 4.14 -16.19
N GLU A 89 11.63 3.79 -16.13
CA GLU A 89 10.54 4.53 -16.77
C GLU A 89 9.34 4.61 -15.83
N ASP A 90 9.24 5.71 -15.10
CA ASP A 90 8.16 5.95 -14.14
C ASP A 90 6.85 6.42 -14.80
N ASN A 91 6.93 6.85 -16.06
CA ASN A 91 5.74 7.21 -16.83
C ASN A 91 5.06 5.95 -17.39
N PHE A 92 4.00 5.52 -16.74
CA PHE A 92 3.33 4.28 -17.10
C PHE A 92 2.65 4.32 -18.48
N ALA A 93 2.20 5.48 -18.94
CA ALA A 93 1.68 5.65 -20.30
C ALA A 93 2.79 5.43 -21.35
N ALA A 94 4.02 5.90 -21.08
CA ALA A 94 5.17 5.66 -21.96
C ALA A 94 5.55 4.16 -21.98
N GLN A 95 5.54 3.48 -20.83
CA GLN A 95 5.72 2.02 -20.80
C GLN A 95 4.68 1.31 -21.67
N LEU A 96 3.41 1.73 -21.59
CA LEU A 96 2.31 1.12 -22.33
C LEU A 96 2.45 1.36 -23.84
N GLU A 97 2.90 2.54 -24.27
CA GLU A 97 3.20 2.81 -25.69
C GLU A 97 4.34 1.94 -26.22
N ALA A 98 5.42 1.78 -25.45
CA ALA A 98 6.53 0.89 -25.78
C ALA A 98 6.10 -0.59 -25.87
N TYR A 99 5.23 -1.02 -24.97
CA TYR A 99 4.63 -2.36 -24.94
C TYR A 99 3.75 -2.63 -26.17
N LEU A 100 2.89 -1.72 -26.57
CA LEU A 100 2.08 -1.82 -27.77
C LEU A 100 2.95 -1.75 -29.05
N GLY A 101 4.02 -0.98 -28.99
CA GLY A 101 4.94 -0.68 -30.09
C GLY A 101 6.01 -1.76 -30.37
N CYS A 102 6.06 -2.86 -29.61
CA CYS A 102 7.09 -3.91 -29.67
C CYS A 102 8.50 -3.47 -29.22
N GLU A 103 8.60 -2.40 -28.46
CA GLU A 103 9.88 -1.96 -27.89
C GLU A 103 10.24 -2.77 -26.64
N THR A 104 9.24 -3.25 -25.92
CA THR A 104 9.35 -4.19 -24.81
C THR A 104 8.16 -5.15 -24.79
N PRO A 105 8.33 -6.42 -24.41
CA PRO A 105 7.19 -7.29 -24.13
C PRO A 105 6.66 -7.16 -22.70
N TYR A 106 7.29 -6.34 -21.85
CA TYR A 106 7.01 -6.27 -20.42
C TYR A 106 6.34 -4.98 -20.02
N LEU A 107 5.52 -5.05 -18.97
CA LEU A 107 5.02 -3.92 -18.19
C LEU A 107 5.45 -4.07 -16.73
N ARG A 108 5.85 -2.99 -16.10
CA ARG A 108 6.19 -2.92 -14.68
C ARG A 108 5.31 -1.89 -14.00
N GLY A 109 4.54 -2.30 -13.00
CA GLY A 109 3.66 -1.41 -12.28
C GLY A 109 3.02 -2.08 -11.06
N THR A 110 2.24 -1.29 -10.30
CA THR A 110 1.37 -1.83 -9.26
C THR A 110 0.16 -2.54 -9.88
N LEU A 111 -0.55 -3.33 -9.07
CA LEU A 111 -1.78 -3.97 -9.55
C LEU A 111 -2.82 -2.93 -10.04
N GLY A 112 -2.91 -1.78 -9.35
CA GLY A 112 -3.76 -0.67 -9.76
C GLY A 112 -3.39 -0.11 -11.13
N MET A 113 -2.09 0.09 -11.39
CA MET A 113 -1.58 0.58 -12.68
C MET A 113 -1.86 -0.43 -13.80
N LEU A 114 -1.56 -1.71 -13.59
CA LEU A 114 -1.83 -2.78 -14.55
C LEU A 114 -3.33 -2.92 -14.85
N ALA A 115 -4.18 -2.83 -13.83
CA ALA A 115 -5.63 -2.86 -14.00
C ALA A 115 -6.15 -1.63 -14.76
N ALA A 116 -5.62 -0.42 -14.48
CA ALA A 116 -5.97 0.79 -15.22
C ALA A 116 -5.59 0.72 -16.72
N ALA A 117 -4.56 -0.06 -17.08
CA ALA A 117 -4.17 -0.31 -18.47
C ALA A 117 -5.04 -1.35 -19.17
N ALA A 118 -5.84 -2.13 -18.46
CA ALA A 118 -6.63 -3.22 -19.04
C ALA A 118 -7.51 -2.78 -20.23
N PRO A 119 -8.21 -1.64 -20.22
CA PRO A 119 -9.00 -1.19 -21.37
C PRO A 119 -8.18 -1.03 -22.66
N VAL A 120 -6.88 -0.72 -22.54
CA VAL A 120 -5.95 -0.57 -23.67
C VAL A 120 -5.42 -1.93 -24.10
N THR A 121 -4.93 -2.73 -23.17
CA THR A 121 -4.25 -4.00 -23.46
C THR A 121 -5.22 -5.11 -23.88
N GLN A 122 -6.46 -5.09 -23.39
CA GLN A 122 -7.50 -6.06 -23.76
C GLN A 122 -8.22 -5.73 -25.07
N ALA A 123 -7.89 -4.61 -25.71
CA ALA A 123 -8.42 -4.28 -27.03
C ALA A 123 -7.93 -5.26 -28.13
N ASP A 124 -6.82 -5.94 -27.90
CA ASP A 124 -6.26 -6.97 -28.80
C ASP A 124 -5.76 -8.16 -27.97
N PRO A 125 -6.17 -9.41 -28.27
CA PRO A 125 -5.75 -10.59 -27.49
C PRO A 125 -4.23 -10.78 -27.39
N ARG A 126 -3.45 -10.26 -28.34
CA ARG A 126 -1.99 -10.34 -28.32
C ARG A 126 -1.37 -9.49 -27.21
N THR A 127 -2.05 -8.42 -26.82
CA THR A 127 -1.56 -7.45 -25.85
C THR A 127 -2.16 -7.65 -24.46
N GLU A 128 -2.98 -8.68 -24.25
CA GLU A 128 -3.44 -9.04 -22.90
C GLU A 128 -2.24 -9.24 -21.96
N GLN A 129 -2.40 -8.82 -20.72
CA GLN A 129 -1.35 -8.86 -19.71
C GLN A 129 -1.38 -10.21 -19.01
N ILE A 130 -0.26 -10.93 -19.02
CA ILE A 130 -0.03 -12.11 -18.18
C ILE A 130 0.90 -11.70 -17.03
N VAL A 131 0.37 -11.63 -15.82
CA VAL A 131 1.14 -11.30 -14.61
C VAL A 131 1.96 -12.53 -14.21
N PHE A 132 3.29 -12.43 -14.22
CA PHE A 132 4.14 -13.60 -14.04
C PHE A 132 5.03 -13.55 -12.80
N TYR A 133 5.21 -12.37 -12.19
CA TYR A 133 6.06 -12.18 -11.02
C TYR A 133 5.52 -11.04 -10.14
N LYS A 134 5.45 -11.27 -8.84
CA LYS A 134 5.19 -10.25 -7.82
C LYS A 134 6.50 -9.87 -7.16
N HIS A 135 6.83 -8.58 -7.21
CA HIS A 135 8.05 -8.06 -6.62
C HIS A 135 7.94 -7.88 -5.11
N SER A 136 6.91 -7.15 -4.68
CA SER A 136 6.81 -6.68 -3.30
C SER A 136 5.40 -6.21 -2.96
N PHE A 137 5.19 -5.97 -1.69
CA PHE A 137 4.29 -4.93 -1.22
C PHE A 137 5.09 -3.66 -0.90
N SER A 138 4.41 -2.50 -0.89
CA SER A 138 5.02 -1.23 -0.52
C SER A 138 4.88 -0.95 0.97
N ALA A 139 5.98 -0.47 1.59
CA ALA A 139 5.98 0.20 2.89
C ALA A 139 6.46 1.67 2.78
N GLY A 140 6.52 2.21 1.55
CA GLY A 140 7.09 3.52 1.22
C GLY A 140 6.08 4.63 0.93
N ASP A 141 4.77 4.45 1.21
CA ASP A 141 3.73 5.40 0.84
C ASP A 141 2.89 5.84 2.04
N GLY A 142 2.18 6.96 1.89
CA GLY A 142 1.30 7.46 2.94
C GLY A 142 0.25 8.45 2.46
N ILE A 143 -0.75 8.66 3.30
CA ILE A 143 -1.77 9.69 3.12
C ILE A 143 -1.53 10.76 4.18
N VAL A 144 -1.31 11.99 3.73
CA VAL A 144 -1.11 13.17 4.58
C VAL A 144 -2.40 13.98 4.59
N GLY A 145 -2.92 14.28 5.80
CA GLY A 145 -4.02 15.23 6.01
C GLY A 145 -3.50 16.58 6.47
N GLY A 146 -4.11 17.67 5.99
CA GLY A 146 -3.81 19.03 6.41
C GLY A 146 -4.40 19.38 7.78
N ASP A 147 -4.31 20.67 8.16
CA ASP A 147 -4.80 21.16 9.45
C ASP A 147 -6.26 20.77 9.71
N GLY A 148 -6.50 20.15 10.86
CA GLY A 148 -7.82 19.68 11.30
C GLY A 148 -8.28 18.35 10.68
N ILE A 149 -7.45 17.66 9.86
CA ILE A 149 -7.68 16.31 9.36
C ILE A 149 -6.75 15.35 10.13
N GLN A 150 -7.31 14.54 11.04
CA GLN A 150 -6.53 13.68 11.93
C GLN A 150 -6.83 12.19 11.77
N LYS A 151 -7.93 11.84 11.09
CA LYS A 151 -8.34 10.47 10.81
C LYS A 151 -9.03 10.38 9.46
N ILE A 152 -9.17 9.19 8.93
CA ILE A 152 -9.74 8.95 7.58
C ILE A 152 -11.16 9.54 7.45
N ALA A 153 -11.99 9.41 8.48
CA ALA A 153 -13.35 9.98 8.47
C ALA A 153 -13.39 11.52 8.29
N ASP A 154 -12.32 12.24 8.64
CA ASP A 154 -12.23 13.70 8.46
C ASP A 154 -12.00 14.09 6.98
N LEU A 155 -11.70 13.13 6.11
CA LEU A 155 -11.56 13.35 4.67
C LEU A 155 -12.91 13.63 3.97
N SER A 156 -14.04 13.35 4.62
CA SER A 156 -15.37 13.64 4.06
C SER A 156 -15.51 15.10 3.62
N GLY A 157 -15.85 15.32 2.35
CA GLY A 157 -15.97 16.64 1.72
C GLY A 157 -14.64 17.35 1.47
N LYS A 158 -13.49 16.66 1.57
CA LYS A 158 -12.16 17.22 1.33
C LYS A 158 -11.65 16.92 -0.07
N ARG A 159 -10.69 17.74 -0.50
CA ARG A 159 -9.94 17.57 -1.75
C ARG A 159 -8.69 16.73 -1.47
N ILE A 160 -8.52 15.64 -2.18
CA ILE A 160 -7.38 14.72 -2.03
C ILE A 160 -6.58 14.72 -3.32
N ALA A 161 -5.29 15.09 -3.27
CA ALA A 161 -4.40 15.02 -4.41
C ALA A 161 -3.86 13.60 -4.60
N VAL A 162 -3.94 13.10 -5.84
CA VAL A 162 -3.53 11.74 -6.24
C VAL A 162 -2.97 11.76 -7.65
N GLN A 163 -1.86 11.09 -7.90
CA GLN A 163 -1.36 10.88 -9.26
C GLN A 163 -2.34 10.02 -10.06
N ALA A 164 -2.69 10.44 -11.28
CA ALA A 164 -3.77 9.85 -12.08
C ALA A 164 -3.53 8.37 -12.46
N ASP A 165 -2.33 8.03 -12.90
CA ASP A 165 -1.95 6.70 -13.38
C ASP A 165 -0.84 6.09 -12.50
N GLY A 166 -0.81 6.49 -11.22
CA GLY A 166 0.18 6.09 -10.25
C GLY A 166 -0.32 5.03 -9.25
N PRO A 167 0.50 4.74 -8.24
CA PRO A 167 0.29 3.62 -7.32
C PRO A 167 -0.78 3.85 -6.25
N HIS A 168 -1.38 5.06 -6.17
CA HIS A 168 -2.13 5.46 -4.97
C HIS A 168 -3.65 5.44 -5.14
N VAL A 169 -4.20 5.21 -6.35
CA VAL A 169 -5.65 5.30 -6.58
C VAL A 169 -6.39 4.20 -5.82
N ASP A 170 -5.93 2.96 -5.90
CA ASP A 170 -6.50 1.83 -5.18
C ASP A 170 -6.21 1.91 -3.68
N PHE A 171 -5.03 2.41 -3.28
CA PHE A 171 -4.71 2.67 -1.87
C PHE A 171 -5.70 3.65 -1.23
N ILE A 172 -5.95 4.81 -1.85
CA ILE A 172 -6.97 5.76 -1.39
C ILE A 172 -8.34 5.09 -1.32
N GLY A 173 -8.74 4.37 -2.39
CA GLY A 173 -10.03 3.70 -2.42
C GLY A 173 -10.21 2.71 -1.29
N ARG A 174 -9.17 1.91 -0.98
CA ARG A 174 -9.18 0.97 0.13
C ARG A 174 -9.29 1.66 1.48
N VAL A 175 -8.45 2.66 1.72
CA VAL A 175 -8.42 3.41 2.99
C VAL A 175 -9.73 4.18 3.23
N LEU A 176 -10.30 4.79 2.19
CA LEU A 176 -11.62 5.45 2.30
C LEU A 176 -12.70 4.44 2.69
N ALA A 177 -12.75 3.28 2.01
CA ALA A 177 -13.76 2.25 2.30
C ALA A 177 -13.64 1.74 3.74
N ASP A 178 -12.44 1.49 4.23
CA ASP A 178 -12.19 1.04 5.60
C ASP A 178 -12.52 2.12 6.65
N GLY A 179 -12.44 3.40 6.27
CA GLY A 179 -12.89 4.54 7.07
C GLY A 179 -14.38 4.87 6.94
N GLY A 180 -15.16 4.03 6.23
CA GLY A 180 -16.60 4.23 6.01
C GLY A 180 -16.93 5.31 4.98
N LEU A 181 -15.98 5.66 4.12
CA LEU A 181 -16.13 6.63 3.02
C LEU A 181 -15.99 5.95 1.66
N SER A 182 -16.28 6.71 0.61
CA SER A 182 -16.09 6.34 -0.78
C SER A 182 -15.53 7.52 -1.58
N PHE A 183 -15.18 7.31 -2.84
CA PHE A 183 -14.81 8.40 -3.74
C PHE A 183 -15.93 9.43 -3.94
N ALA A 184 -17.20 9.07 -3.73
CA ALA A 184 -18.32 10.01 -3.78
C ALA A 184 -18.34 11.00 -2.59
N ASP A 185 -17.63 10.70 -1.51
CA ASP A 185 -17.58 11.52 -0.30
C ASP A 185 -16.40 12.50 -0.31
N VAL A 186 -15.54 12.47 -1.32
CA VAL A 186 -14.33 13.29 -1.45
C VAL A 186 -14.23 13.89 -2.85
N GLU A 187 -13.39 14.90 -3.03
CA GLU A 187 -13.04 15.45 -4.34
C GLU A 187 -11.60 15.05 -4.67
N ILE A 188 -11.36 14.38 -5.80
CA ILE A 188 -10.01 14.01 -6.22
C ILE A 188 -9.40 15.12 -7.08
N VAL A 189 -8.23 15.56 -6.67
CA VAL A 189 -7.37 16.49 -7.43
C VAL A 189 -6.30 15.65 -8.12
N TRP A 190 -6.51 15.35 -9.39
CA TRP A 190 -5.56 14.58 -10.18
C TRP A 190 -4.29 15.36 -10.44
N THR A 191 -3.15 14.70 -10.35
CA THR A 191 -1.83 15.22 -10.71
C THR A 191 -1.18 14.32 -11.75
N THR A 192 -0.21 14.88 -12.52
CA THR A 192 0.47 14.14 -13.59
C THR A 192 1.66 13.35 -13.08
N ASP A 193 2.38 13.91 -12.10
CA ASP A 193 3.62 13.32 -11.58
C ASP A 193 3.42 12.83 -10.14
N LEU A 194 4.19 11.82 -9.74
CA LEU A 194 4.19 11.33 -8.36
C LEU A 194 5.13 12.17 -7.49
N THR A 195 6.32 12.43 -8.01
CA THR A 195 7.43 13.10 -7.32
C THR A 195 8.12 14.12 -8.22
N GLY A 196 9.05 14.88 -7.67
CA GLY A 196 9.84 15.87 -8.40
C GLY A 196 9.25 17.28 -8.37
N ASP A 197 9.68 18.13 -9.33
CA ASP A 197 9.34 19.55 -9.38
C ASP A 197 8.07 19.87 -10.21
N GLY A 198 7.36 18.82 -10.66
CA GLY A 198 6.20 18.94 -11.52
C GLY A 198 4.87 19.13 -10.79
N ASP A 199 3.79 18.70 -11.43
CA ASP A 199 2.44 18.69 -10.85
C ASP A 199 2.25 17.43 -10.01
N THR A 200 2.72 17.46 -8.76
CA THR A 200 2.72 16.34 -7.80
C THR A 200 1.64 16.48 -6.72
N PRO A 201 1.23 15.39 -6.05
CA PRO A 201 0.30 15.47 -4.92
C PRO A 201 0.83 16.33 -3.78
N SER A 202 2.14 16.26 -3.48
CA SER A 202 2.78 17.11 -2.45
C SER A 202 2.74 18.59 -2.82
N ALA A 203 3.02 18.95 -4.09
CA ALA A 203 2.90 20.31 -4.58
C ALA A 203 1.45 20.82 -4.55
N ALA A 204 0.47 19.98 -4.95
CA ALA A 204 -0.94 20.34 -4.91
C ALA A 204 -1.42 20.68 -3.49
N MET A 205 -0.92 19.95 -2.48
CA MET A 205 -1.23 20.23 -1.07
C MET A 205 -0.52 21.51 -0.59
N ALA A 206 0.76 21.69 -0.93
CA ALA A 206 1.53 22.90 -0.57
C ALA A 206 0.93 24.19 -1.18
N ASP A 207 0.39 24.12 -2.39
CA ASP A 207 -0.27 25.23 -3.10
C ASP A 207 -1.71 25.48 -2.63
N GLY A 208 -2.24 24.64 -1.72
CA GLY A 208 -3.62 24.73 -1.25
C GLY A 208 -4.67 24.30 -2.27
N ARG A 209 -4.29 23.58 -3.33
CA ARG A 209 -5.21 22.95 -4.29
C ARG A 209 -5.90 21.73 -3.68
N ALA A 210 -5.24 21.06 -2.73
CA ALA A 210 -5.76 19.91 -2.03
C ALA A 210 -5.65 20.09 -0.50
N ASP A 211 -6.53 19.42 0.23
CA ASP A 211 -6.59 19.43 1.70
C ASP A 211 -5.86 18.21 2.28
N ALA A 212 -5.65 17.18 1.46
CA ALA A 212 -4.90 15.97 1.77
C ALA A 212 -4.18 15.47 0.49
N ALA A 213 -3.21 14.59 0.65
CA ALA A 213 -2.47 14.02 -0.48
C ALA A 213 -2.03 12.58 -0.21
N ALA A 214 -2.07 11.73 -1.26
CA ALA A 214 -1.39 10.44 -1.27
C ALA A 214 0.00 10.63 -1.89
N VAL A 215 1.03 10.31 -1.14
CA VAL A 215 2.43 10.64 -1.46
C VAL A 215 3.36 9.50 -1.02
N ILE A 216 4.59 9.49 -1.52
CA ILE A 216 5.64 8.63 -0.98
C ILE A 216 6.06 9.11 0.43
N LEU A 217 6.60 8.21 1.27
CA LEU A 217 6.97 8.55 2.65
C LEU A 217 8.00 9.68 2.79
N PRO A 218 9.02 9.84 1.91
CA PRO A 218 9.88 11.01 1.96
C PRO A 218 9.10 12.33 1.86
N ASP A 219 8.16 12.43 0.93
CA ASP A 219 7.28 13.60 0.79
C ASP A 219 6.36 13.76 2.01
N ALA A 220 5.80 12.66 2.52
CA ALA A 220 4.97 12.69 3.73
C ALA A 220 5.73 13.24 4.94
N ARG A 221 6.97 12.81 5.15
CA ARG A 221 7.85 13.33 6.21
C ARG A 221 8.17 14.80 6.01
N PHE A 222 8.46 15.21 4.78
CA PHE A 222 8.71 16.61 4.46
C PHE A 222 7.50 17.49 4.78
N LEU A 223 6.30 17.09 4.36
CA LEU A 223 5.06 17.82 4.60
C LEU A 223 4.69 17.90 6.09
N THR A 224 5.13 16.94 6.91
CA THR A 224 4.73 16.76 8.32
C THR A 224 5.87 17.03 9.32
N SER A 225 6.94 17.71 8.94
CA SER A 225 8.11 17.93 9.82
C SER A 225 8.64 16.61 10.41
N ASP A 226 9.11 15.74 9.54
CA ASP A 226 9.70 14.42 9.83
C ASP A 226 8.72 13.45 10.54
N GLY A 227 7.51 13.35 9.99
CA GLY A 227 6.49 12.41 10.48
C GLY A 227 5.76 12.85 11.76
N THR A 228 6.07 14.06 12.28
CA THR A 228 5.35 14.65 13.39
C THR A 228 4.21 15.56 12.89
N VAL A 229 3.76 16.51 13.67
CA VAL A 229 2.79 17.52 13.20
C VAL A 229 3.52 18.65 12.50
N GLY A 230 3.15 18.92 11.25
CA GLY A 230 3.76 19.98 10.43
C GLY A 230 3.73 21.33 11.11
N THR A 231 4.88 21.98 11.18
CA THR A 231 5.05 23.28 11.87
C THR A 231 4.75 24.47 10.96
N GLY A 232 4.75 24.28 9.65
CA GLY A 232 4.70 25.33 8.63
C GLY A 232 6.05 26.02 8.41
N ALA A 233 7.15 25.40 8.88
CA ALA A 233 8.51 25.84 8.61
C ALA A 233 9.19 24.87 7.61
N GLU A 234 10.20 25.35 6.90
CA GLU A 234 11.06 24.54 6.02
C GLU A 234 10.30 23.70 4.96
N GLY A 235 9.18 24.23 4.45
CA GLY A 235 8.34 23.56 3.46
C GLY A 235 7.26 22.66 4.03
N SER A 236 7.27 22.35 5.33
CA SER A 236 6.19 21.59 5.96
C SER A 236 4.89 22.39 6.03
N ILE A 237 3.75 21.70 6.00
CA ILE A 237 2.42 22.29 6.08
C ILE A 237 1.98 22.34 7.52
N ARG A 238 1.60 23.53 8.02
CA ARG A 238 1.14 23.68 9.41
C ARG A 238 -0.06 22.80 9.71
N GLY A 239 0.04 21.99 10.78
CA GLY A 239 -1.01 21.10 11.23
C GLY A 239 -1.13 19.80 10.42
N ALA A 240 -0.32 19.61 9.37
CA ALA A 240 -0.34 18.39 8.58
C ALA A 240 0.16 17.18 9.39
N THR A 241 -0.49 16.03 9.21
CA THR A 241 -0.15 14.76 9.86
C THR A 241 -0.26 13.61 8.86
N ILE A 242 0.56 12.57 9.03
CA ILE A 242 0.37 11.30 8.32
C ILE A 242 -0.87 10.63 8.93
N LEU A 243 -1.90 10.40 8.12
CA LEU A 243 -3.12 9.72 8.55
C LEU A 243 -2.93 8.22 8.64
N ILE A 244 -2.25 7.66 7.65
CA ILE A 244 -1.89 6.25 7.53
C ILE A 244 -0.75 6.11 6.53
N SER A 245 0.09 5.09 6.72
CA SER A 245 1.15 4.71 5.78
C SER A 245 0.99 3.26 5.34
N THR A 246 1.70 2.88 4.29
CA THR A 246 1.81 1.47 3.88
C THR A 246 2.73 0.67 4.79
N GLN A 247 3.37 1.29 5.80
CA GLN A 247 4.01 0.55 6.89
C GLN A 247 2.97 -0.15 7.77
N GLU A 248 1.80 0.46 7.99
CA GLU A 248 0.66 -0.14 8.66
C GLU A 248 -0.21 -0.93 7.67
N ALA A 249 -0.55 -0.33 6.52
CA ALA A 249 -1.33 -0.93 5.45
C ALA A 249 -0.42 -1.72 4.48
N ALA A 250 0.42 -2.59 5.04
CA ALA A 250 1.56 -3.21 4.36
C ALA A 250 1.18 -4.20 3.24
N SER A 251 -0.10 -4.49 3.07
CA SER A 251 -0.56 -5.44 2.06
C SER A 251 -1.59 -4.83 1.09
N VAL A 252 -1.50 -3.52 0.82
CA VAL A 252 -2.40 -2.83 -0.11
C VAL A 252 -1.74 -2.60 -1.46
N ILE A 253 -0.67 -1.83 -1.51
CA ILE A 253 0.04 -1.54 -2.77
C ILE A 253 0.97 -2.72 -3.08
N SER A 254 0.70 -3.42 -4.17
CA SER A 254 1.48 -4.58 -4.62
C SER A 254 2.05 -4.36 -6.01
N ASP A 255 3.26 -4.81 -6.23
CA ASP A 255 4.11 -4.54 -7.38
C ASP A 255 4.36 -5.78 -8.23
N TYR A 256 4.24 -5.66 -9.57
CA TYR A 256 4.30 -6.79 -10.47
C TYR A 256 5.09 -6.50 -11.74
N ILE A 257 5.52 -7.59 -12.39
CA ILE A 257 5.88 -7.59 -13.81
C ILE A 257 4.82 -8.41 -14.55
N ALA A 258 4.29 -7.81 -15.61
CA ALA A 258 3.42 -8.49 -16.58
C ALA A 258 4.11 -8.57 -17.94
N VAL A 259 3.65 -9.49 -18.77
CA VAL A 259 4.17 -9.72 -20.12
C VAL A 259 3.02 -9.84 -21.12
N ARG A 260 3.26 -9.45 -22.38
CA ARG A 260 2.30 -9.61 -23.46
C ARG A 260 1.98 -11.09 -23.70
N ALA A 261 0.71 -11.39 -23.91
CA ALA A 261 0.23 -12.75 -24.14
C ALA A 261 0.93 -13.45 -25.32
N ASP A 262 1.09 -12.75 -26.46
CA ASP A 262 1.77 -13.33 -27.64
C ASP A 262 3.26 -13.64 -27.40
N TYR A 263 3.95 -12.83 -26.58
CA TYR A 263 5.32 -13.10 -26.17
C TYR A 263 5.39 -14.27 -25.17
N PHE A 264 4.48 -14.27 -24.20
CA PHE A 264 4.40 -15.31 -23.17
C PHE A 264 4.18 -16.69 -23.78
N ASP A 265 3.24 -16.80 -24.71
CA ASP A 265 2.94 -18.06 -25.41
C ASP A 265 4.15 -18.62 -26.17
N ALA A 266 4.95 -17.74 -26.75
CA ALA A 266 6.14 -18.12 -27.51
C ALA A 266 7.38 -18.41 -26.63
N ASN A 267 7.46 -17.83 -25.40
CA ASN A 267 8.67 -17.82 -24.58
C ASN A 267 8.42 -18.27 -23.13
N ARG A 268 7.37 -19.07 -22.89
CA ARG A 268 6.96 -19.47 -21.54
C ARG A 268 8.08 -20.07 -20.69
N ASP A 269 8.91 -20.94 -21.31
CA ASP A 269 10.01 -21.61 -20.62
C ASP A 269 11.13 -20.61 -20.24
N ASP A 270 11.38 -19.62 -21.09
CA ASP A 270 12.37 -18.58 -20.83
C ASP A 270 11.91 -17.66 -19.72
N ILE A 271 10.62 -17.31 -19.68
CA ILE A 271 10.02 -16.52 -18.59
C ILE A 271 10.04 -17.31 -17.28
N ALA A 272 9.77 -18.63 -17.30
CA ALA A 272 9.88 -19.47 -16.10
C ALA A 272 11.32 -19.51 -15.56
N ARG A 273 12.33 -19.56 -16.44
CA ARG A 273 13.75 -19.46 -16.05
C ARG A 273 14.07 -18.07 -15.49
N LEU A 274 13.55 -17.00 -16.12
CA LEU A 274 13.68 -15.64 -15.60
C LEU A 274 13.14 -15.55 -14.18
N VAL A 275 11.93 -16.04 -13.92
CA VAL A 275 11.31 -16.04 -12.59
C VAL A 275 12.15 -16.78 -11.55
N ASN A 276 12.67 -17.98 -11.88
CA ASN A 276 13.55 -18.70 -10.95
C ASN A 276 14.84 -17.91 -10.65
N ILE A 277 15.43 -17.26 -11.66
CA ILE A 277 16.63 -16.43 -11.45
C ILE A 277 16.30 -15.23 -10.56
N LEU A 278 15.14 -14.60 -10.74
CA LEU A 278 14.70 -13.48 -9.89
C LEU A 278 14.51 -13.93 -8.44
N PHE A 279 13.89 -15.09 -8.18
CA PHE A 279 13.77 -15.62 -6.82
C PHE A 279 15.14 -15.84 -6.15
N ARG A 280 16.10 -16.41 -6.87
CA ARG A 280 17.47 -16.61 -6.37
C ARG A 280 18.19 -15.30 -6.13
N ALA A 281 18.03 -14.35 -7.04
CA ALA A 281 18.61 -13.01 -6.90
C ALA A 281 18.04 -12.27 -5.70
N GLU A 282 16.73 -12.37 -5.48
CA GLU A 282 16.06 -11.77 -4.35
C GLU A 282 16.51 -12.39 -3.02
N GLU A 283 16.57 -13.74 -2.93
CA GLU A 283 17.08 -14.44 -1.75
C GLU A 283 18.51 -13.99 -1.40
N ASP A 284 19.38 -13.85 -2.41
CA ASP A 284 20.77 -13.40 -2.22
C ASP A 284 20.82 -11.92 -1.83
N MET A 285 20.00 -11.07 -2.49
CA MET A 285 19.94 -9.64 -2.22
C MET A 285 19.43 -9.37 -0.81
N ARG A 286 18.38 -10.03 -0.34
CA ARG A 286 17.90 -9.91 1.03
C ARG A 286 19.01 -10.22 2.04
N ARG A 287 19.78 -11.27 1.78
CA ARG A 287 20.88 -11.70 2.67
C ARG A 287 21.99 -10.65 2.78
N PHE A 288 22.50 -10.13 1.67
CA PHE A 288 23.57 -9.16 1.72
C PHE A 288 23.11 -7.73 2.06
N MET A 289 21.87 -7.35 1.71
CA MET A 289 21.32 -6.05 2.12
C MET A 289 21.06 -5.96 3.63
N ALA A 290 20.89 -7.09 4.30
CA ALA A 290 20.80 -7.16 5.76
C ALA A 290 22.16 -7.06 6.47
N ASP A 291 23.28 -7.26 5.76
CA ASP A 291 24.64 -7.21 6.32
C ASP A 291 25.35 -5.88 5.96
N PRO A 292 25.49 -4.94 6.91
CA PRO A 292 26.22 -3.68 6.67
C PRO A 292 27.70 -3.86 6.26
N GLY A 293 28.29 -5.04 6.53
CA GLY A 293 29.68 -5.36 6.19
C GLY A 293 29.85 -5.93 4.79
N ASP A 294 28.79 -6.31 4.09
CA ASP A 294 28.88 -6.87 2.74
C ASP A 294 29.03 -5.75 1.71
N SER A 295 30.10 -5.78 0.93
CA SER A 295 30.39 -4.76 -0.10
C SER A 295 29.34 -4.71 -1.21
N ARG A 296 28.59 -5.80 -1.45
CA ARG A 296 27.49 -5.83 -2.44
C ARG A 296 26.35 -4.91 -2.04
N ARG A 297 26.10 -4.76 -0.72
CA ARG A 297 25.12 -3.81 -0.18
C ARG A 297 25.43 -2.38 -0.63
N ALA A 298 26.65 -1.90 -0.39
CA ALA A 298 27.06 -0.57 -0.80
C ALA A 298 26.96 -0.38 -2.33
N ASN A 299 27.38 -1.38 -3.11
CA ASN A 299 27.30 -1.31 -4.56
C ASN A 299 25.84 -1.23 -5.06
N MET A 300 24.93 -2.03 -4.52
CA MET A 300 23.51 -1.99 -4.90
C MET A 300 22.83 -0.72 -4.43
N ALA A 301 23.11 -0.26 -3.20
CA ALA A 301 22.61 1.01 -2.69
C ALA A 301 23.06 2.18 -3.57
N ALA A 302 24.33 2.22 -3.95
CA ALA A 302 24.86 3.25 -4.86
C ALA A 302 24.23 3.18 -6.25
N LEU A 303 23.99 1.98 -6.80
CA LEU A 303 23.29 1.81 -8.07
C LEU A 303 21.86 2.36 -7.98
N MET A 304 21.09 1.96 -6.96
CA MET A 304 19.72 2.44 -6.78
C MET A 304 19.69 3.96 -6.57
N ALA A 305 20.59 4.50 -5.77
CA ALA A 305 20.69 5.95 -5.55
C ALA A 305 21.03 6.72 -6.84
N SER A 306 21.92 6.19 -7.70
CA SER A 306 22.32 6.85 -8.93
C SER A 306 21.29 6.71 -10.05
N GLU A 307 20.80 5.50 -10.27
CA GLU A 307 20.00 5.15 -11.46
C GLU A 307 18.48 5.29 -11.23
N PHE A 308 18.00 4.99 -9.99
CA PHE A 308 16.58 5.09 -9.69
C PHE A 308 16.21 6.44 -9.09
N LEU A 309 17.11 7.03 -8.28
CA LEU A 309 16.83 8.27 -7.55
C LEU A 309 17.57 9.50 -8.12
N GLY A 310 18.09 9.41 -9.35
CA GLY A 310 18.69 10.55 -10.04
C GLY A 310 19.97 11.10 -9.41
N GLY A 311 20.75 10.26 -8.71
CA GLY A 311 22.05 10.62 -8.14
C GLY A 311 21.98 11.13 -6.70
N LEU A 312 21.01 10.68 -5.91
CA LEU A 312 20.95 10.92 -4.47
C LEU A 312 22.08 10.19 -3.72
N PRO A 313 22.34 10.53 -2.43
CA PRO A 313 23.29 9.80 -1.59
C PRO A 313 22.99 8.29 -1.49
N GLU A 314 24.03 7.48 -1.26
CA GLU A 314 23.94 6.00 -1.18
C GLU A 314 22.92 5.54 -0.14
N GLU A 315 22.81 6.25 0.98
CA GLU A 315 21.86 5.94 2.06
C GLU A 315 20.42 5.89 1.56
N GLU A 316 20.04 6.72 0.59
CA GLU A 316 18.70 6.74 0.00
C GLU A 316 18.40 5.45 -0.79
N GLY A 317 19.42 4.84 -1.40
CA GLY A 317 19.28 3.53 -2.04
C GLY A 317 19.02 2.41 -1.01
N VAL A 318 19.58 2.51 0.19
CA VAL A 318 19.28 1.58 1.29
C VAL A 318 17.84 1.77 1.77
N PHE A 319 17.38 3.01 1.95
CA PHE A 319 16.01 3.30 2.36
C PHE A 319 15.01 2.84 1.31
N LEU A 320 15.29 3.08 0.03
CA LEU A 320 14.44 2.60 -1.06
C LEU A 320 14.25 1.08 -1.04
N TRP A 321 15.33 0.33 -0.77
CA TRP A 321 15.23 -1.13 -0.57
C TRP A 321 14.38 -1.51 0.64
N GLN A 322 14.53 -0.79 1.75
CA GLN A 322 13.79 -1.08 2.99
C GLN A 322 12.30 -0.78 2.90
N ASP A 323 11.90 0.12 2.01
CA ASP A 323 10.50 0.43 1.74
C ASP A 323 9.80 -0.67 0.91
N ALA A 324 10.55 -1.61 0.32
CA ALA A 324 10.02 -2.73 -0.44
C ALA A 324 9.96 -4.00 0.43
N ILE A 325 8.74 -4.48 0.70
CA ILE A 325 8.51 -5.77 1.36
C ILE A 325 8.52 -6.83 0.26
N THR A 326 9.69 -7.38 0.00
CA THR A 326 9.89 -8.33 -1.10
C THR A 326 9.31 -9.70 -0.77
N ASP A 327 8.77 -10.41 -1.76
CA ASP A 327 7.96 -11.62 -1.55
C ASP A 327 8.72 -12.94 -1.70
N GLY A 328 9.75 -12.99 -2.50
CA GLY A 328 10.47 -14.21 -2.83
C GLY A 328 9.61 -15.31 -3.44
N TRP A 329 10.15 -16.51 -3.44
CA TRP A 329 9.44 -17.68 -3.93
C TRP A 329 8.20 -17.99 -3.07
N ALA A 330 8.35 -18.00 -1.75
CA ALA A 330 7.28 -18.36 -0.84
C ALA A 330 6.10 -17.39 -0.88
N GLY A 331 6.37 -16.08 -0.98
CA GLY A 331 5.35 -15.05 -1.12
C GLY A 331 4.61 -15.15 -2.45
N ASN A 332 5.35 -15.34 -3.57
CA ASN A 332 4.73 -15.54 -4.88
C ASN A 332 3.88 -16.81 -4.94
N ALA A 333 4.39 -17.94 -4.43
CA ALA A 333 3.65 -19.21 -4.37
C ALA A 333 2.35 -19.06 -3.56
N SER A 334 2.43 -18.38 -2.41
CA SER A 334 1.27 -18.10 -1.58
C SER A 334 0.28 -17.19 -2.30
N HIS A 335 0.75 -16.10 -2.86
CA HIS A 335 -0.08 -15.08 -3.51
C HIS A 335 -0.85 -15.58 -4.73
N PHE A 336 -0.21 -16.42 -5.57
CA PHE A 336 -0.82 -16.88 -6.82
C PHE A 336 -1.46 -18.27 -6.74
N ALA A 337 -1.04 -19.13 -5.79
CA ALA A 337 -1.46 -20.53 -5.79
C ALA A 337 -2.15 -21.00 -4.49
N ASP A 338 -2.05 -20.26 -3.37
CA ASP A 338 -2.62 -20.65 -2.09
C ASP A 338 -3.97 -19.98 -1.86
N GLN A 339 -5.03 -20.77 -1.79
CA GLN A 339 -6.39 -20.27 -1.58
C GLN A 339 -6.63 -19.79 -0.14
N SER A 340 -5.76 -20.18 0.81
CA SER A 340 -5.82 -19.72 2.21
C SER A 340 -5.14 -18.35 2.43
N GLU A 341 -4.48 -17.81 1.40
CA GLU A 341 -3.84 -16.50 1.48
C GLU A 341 -4.90 -15.38 1.36
N PRO A 342 -5.13 -14.59 2.42
CA PRO A 342 -6.14 -13.53 2.39
C PRO A 342 -5.85 -12.44 1.35
N ARG A 343 -4.58 -12.20 1.05
CA ARG A 343 -4.11 -11.17 0.11
C ARG A 343 -3.63 -11.78 -1.22
N ARG A 344 -4.28 -12.88 -1.66
CA ARG A 344 -3.99 -13.51 -2.94
C ARG A 344 -4.43 -12.63 -4.12
N PHE A 345 -3.89 -12.94 -5.29
CA PHE A 345 -4.00 -12.14 -6.49
C PHE A 345 -5.44 -11.77 -6.88
N ASP A 346 -6.35 -12.75 -6.89
CA ASP A 346 -7.75 -12.55 -7.27
C ASP A 346 -8.52 -11.64 -6.29
N VAL A 347 -8.22 -11.75 -4.98
CA VAL A 347 -8.81 -10.88 -3.95
C VAL A 347 -8.33 -9.44 -4.11
N LEU A 348 -7.01 -9.25 -4.30
CA LEU A 348 -6.45 -7.92 -4.52
C LEU A 348 -6.97 -7.30 -5.81
N LEU A 349 -7.07 -8.07 -6.89
CA LEU A 349 -7.60 -7.57 -8.17
C LEU A 349 -9.06 -7.12 -8.05
N GLU A 350 -9.88 -7.83 -7.28
CA GLU A 350 -11.26 -7.41 -7.04
C GLU A 350 -11.31 -6.10 -6.25
N GLU A 351 -10.52 -5.96 -5.19
CA GLU A 351 -10.42 -4.71 -4.41
C GLU A 351 -9.96 -3.53 -5.28
N VAL A 352 -8.94 -3.74 -6.11
CA VAL A 352 -8.45 -2.76 -7.09
C VAL A 352 -9.54 -2.37 -8.08
N ASN A 353 -10.27 -3.35 -8.63
CA ASN A 353 -11.38 -3.10 -9.54
C ASN A 353 -12.49 -2.25 -8.90
N VAL A 354 -12.82 -2.50 -7.62
CA VAL A 354 -13.79 -1.69 -6.88
C VAL A 354 -13.28 -0.26 -6.71
N ALA A 355 -12.03 -0.08 -6.32
CA ALA A 355 -11.43 1.22 -6.11
C ALA A 355 -11.34 2.05 -7.41
N LEU A 356 -10.79 1.47 -8.48
CA LEU A 356 -10.63 2.15 -9.77
C LEU A 356 -11.99 2.52 -10.40
N ARG A 357 -13.00 1.69 -10.26
CA ARG A 357 -14.36 2.01 -10.72
C ARG A 357 -14.99 3.10 -9.88
N GLY A 358 -14.76 3.10 -8.56
CA GLY A 358 -15.21 4.16 -7.66
C GLY A 358 -14.57 5.52 -7.97
N ALA A 359 -13.34 5.51 -8.48
CA ALA A 359 -12.59 6.69 -8.91
C ALA A 359 -12.84 7.07 -10.38
N ASP A 360 -13.79 6.43 -11.07
CA ASP A 360 -14.07 6.61 -12.50
C ASP A 360 -12.85 6.35 -13.42
N ARG A 361 -11.87 5.52 -12.95
CA ARG A 361 -10.70 5.12 -13.75
C ARG A 361 -10.98 3.89 -14.63
N LEU A 362 -12.00 3.11 -14.29
CA LEU A 362 -12.48 1.96 -15.06
C LEU A 362 -13.99 2.00 -15.24
N THR A 363 -14.47 1.70 -16.43
CA THR A 363 -15.92 1.54 -16.73
C THR A 363 -16.40 0.11 -16.54
N ALA A 364 -15.51 -0.87 -16.62
CA ALA A 364 -15.75 -2.30 -16.39
C ALA A 364 -14.57 -2.89 -15.60
N PRO A 365 -14.75 -4.00 -14.89
CA PRO A 365 -13.64 -4.65 -14.20
C PRO A 365 -12.52 -5.06 -15.15
N ALA A 366 -11.28 -4.78 -14.76
CA ALA A 366 -10.10 -5.33 -15.42
C ALA A 366 -10.01 -6.84 -15.20
N LEU A 367 -9.72 -7.58 -16.24
CA LEU A 367 -9.46 -9.02 -16.19
C LEU A 367 -7.96 -9.22 -16.44
N LEU A 368 -7.21 -9.57 -15.40
CA LEU A 368 -5.79 -9.86 -15.51
C LEU A 368 -5.55 -11.32 -15.18
N ASP A 369 -4.81 -12.01 -16.05
CA ASP A 369 -4.45 -13.40 -15.84
C ASP A 369 -3.06 -13.51 -15.21
N SER A 370 -2.89 -14.46 -14.29
CA SER A 370 -1.58 -14.85 -13.82
C SER A 370 -0.97 -15.93 -14.74
N ALA A 371 0.36 -16.05 -14.72
CA ALA A 371 1.07 -17.03 -15.53
C ALA A 371 0.75 -18.50 -15.18
N GLY A 372 0.11 -18.76 -14.03
CA GLY A 372 -0.29 -20.11 -13.61
C GLY A 372 0.92 -21.03 -13.45
N TRP A 373 1.96 -20.59 -12.73
CA TRP A 373 3.15 -21.37 -12.49
C TRP A 373 2.89 -22.58 -11.59
N ASP A 374 3.55 -23.71 -11.88
CA ASP A 374 3.83 -24.72 -10.88
C ASP A 374 5.06 -24.27 -10.08
N TYR A 375 4.81 -23.66 -8.91
CA TYR A 375 5.87 -23.13 -8.07
C TYR A 375 6.82 -24.22 -7.56
N THR A 376 6.39 -25.48 -7.49
CA THR A 376 7.28 -26.59 -7.09
C THR A 376 8.37 -26.85 -8.14
N ALA A 377 8.12 -26.49 -9.40
CA ALA A 377 9.10 -26.57 -10.47
C ALA A 377 10.07 -25.38 -10.52
N LEU A 378 9.82 -24.32 -9.73
CA LEU A 378 10.63 -23.09 -9.71
C LEU A 378 11.57 -22.99 -8.49
N THR A 379 11.91 -24.13 -7.86
CA THR A 379 12.72 -24.18 -6.64
C THR A 379 14.21 -24.42 -6.88
N ASP A 380 14.64 -24.61 -8.11
CA ASP A 380 16.04 -24.95 -8.42
C ASP A 380 17.01 -23.86 -7.95
N GLY A 381 17.97 -24.23 -7.11
CA GLY A 381 18.98 -23.35 -6.54
C GLY A 381 18.50 -22.43 -5.41
N LEU A 382 17.26 -22.50 -4.98
CA LEU A 382 16.76 -21.80 -3.78
C LEU A 382 17.20 -22.56 -2.52
N THR A 383 17.50 -21.82 -1.45
CA THR A 383 17.96 -22.37 -0.17
C THR A 383 16.97 -22.13 0.96
N ASP A 384 16.08 -21.17 0.82
CA ASP A 384 15.02 -20.85 1.77
C ASP A 384 13.67 -20.76 1.06
N LEU A 385 12.81 -21.74 1.30
CA LEU A 385 11.48 -21.82 0.73
C LEU A 385 10.38 -21.26 1.65
N ASP A 386 10.76 -20.81 2.87
CA ASP A 386 9.83 -20.26 3.86
C ASP A 386 10.08 -18.77 4.15
N ASP A 387 10.90 -18.10 3.36
CA ASP A 387 11.43 -16.77 3.64
C ASP A 387 10.46 -15.62 3.39
N ARG A 388 9.18 -15.80 3.62
CA ARG A 388 8.22 -14.69 3.56
C ARG A 388 8.62 -13.58 4.52
N GLN A 389 8.63 -12.35 4.01
CA GLN A 389 8.68 -11.19 4.88
C GLN A 389 7.27 -10.93 5.45
N ILE A 390 7.04 -11.44 6.64
CA ILE A 390 5.86 -11.11 7.43
C ILE A 390 6.30 -10.02 8.41
N ALA A 391 5.48 -8.99 8.60
CA ALA A 391 5.72 -8.02 9.66
C ALA A 391 5.87 -8.76 11.00
N ALA A 392 7.07 -8.71 11.57
CA ALA A 392 7.35 -9.31 12.86
C ALA A 392 6.89 -8.33 13.94
N PHE A 393 5.92 -8.74 14.74
CA PHE A 393 5.50 -8.00 15.92
C PHE A 393 6.29 -8.49 17.14
N ASP A 394 6.77 -7.54 17.93
CA ASP A 394 7.17 -7.82 19.31
C ASP A 394 5.93 -7.62 20.19
N PRO A 395 5.29 -8.68 20.71
CA PRO A 395 4.06 -8.58 21.48
C PRO A 395 4.24 -7.74 22.77
N GLU A 396 5.44 -7.76 23.37
CA GLU A 396 5.72 -6.96 24.57
C GLU A 396 5.86 -5.48 24.24
N ALA A 397 6.56 -5.14 23.16
CA ALA A 397 6.70 -3.77 22.68
C ALA A 397 5.33 -3.22 22.23
N ALA A 398 4.54 -3.99 21.49
CA ALA A 398 3.19 -3.65 21.08
C ALA A 398 2.29 -3.35 22.28
N ALA A 399 2.23 -4.25 23.27
CA ALA A 399 1.46 -4.04 24.47
C ALA A 399 1.96 -2.83 25.30
N ALA A 400 3.27 -2.56 25.30
CA ALA A 400 3.84 -1.37 25.96
C ALA A 400 3.43 -0.08 25.28
N ALA A 401 3.44 -0.04 23.94
CA ALA A 401 2.98 1.09 23.13
C ALA A 401 1.49 1.38 23.39
N VAL A 402 0.63 0.37 23.32
CA VAL A 402 -0.80 0.49 23.62
C VAL A 402 -1.05 1.03 25.04
N ARG A 403 -0.35 0.48 26.05
CA ARG A 403 -0.45 0.99 27.43
C ARG A 403 -0.03 2.46 27.54
N THR A 404 0.98 2.87 26.77
CA THR A 404 1.45 4.25 26.76
C THR A 404 0.41 5.17 26.13
N LEU A 405 -0.13 4.83 24.96
CA LEU A 405 -1.19 5.58 24.28
C LEU A 405 -2.43 5.74 25.18
N ARG A 406 -2.82 4.68 25.86
CA ARG A 406 -3.94 4.73 26.82
C ARG A 406 -3.64 5.66 28.00
N ARG A 407 -2.45 5.54 28.62
CA ARG A 407 -2.05 6.38 29.76
C ARG A 407 -1.98 7.88 29.42
N THR A 408 -1.58 8.20 28.19
CA THR A 408 -1.49 9.59 27.71
C THR A 408 -2.81 10.12 27.14
N GLY A 409 -3.86 9.28 27.04
CA GLY A 409 -5.13 9.65 26.43
C GLY A 409 -5.07 9.80 24.90
N GLN A 410 -4.06 9.22 24.27
CA GLN A 410 -3.83 9.31 22.81
C GLN A 410 -4.34 8.08 22.06
N LEU A 411 -4.95 7.10 22.72
CA LEU A 411 -5.40 5.88 22.08
C LEU A 411 -6.38 6.16 20.93
N ASP A 412 -7.44 6.97 21.22
CA ASP A 412 -8.45 7.30 20.21
C ASP A 412 -7.86 8.13 19.04
N ALA A 413 -6.89 8.99 19.33
CA ALA A 413 -6.19 9.76 18.29
C ALA A 413 -5.32 8.90 17.38
N ASN A 414 -4.87 7.75 17.85
CA ASN A 414 -4.07 6.78 17.09
C ASN A 414 -4.91 5.61 16.55
N THR A 415 -6.21 5.57 16.84
CA THR A 415 -7.14 4.60 16.26
C THR A 415 -7.53 5.07 14.85
N ARG A 416 -7.34 4.23 13.85
CA ARG A 416 -7.70 4.53 12.47
C ARG A 416 -9.03 3.89 12.08
N ILE A 417 -9.26 2.68 12.53
CA ILE A 417 -10.46 1.89 12.28
C ILE A 417 -10.85 1.23 13.59
N ASP A 418 -12.12 1.24 13.95
CA ASP A 418 -12.65 0.56 15.12
C ASP A 418 -13.89 -0.27 14.79
N PHE A 419 -14.05 -1.37 15.53
CA PHE A 419 -15.11 -2.35 15.37
C PHE A 419 -15.55 -2.92 16.72
N GLU A 420 -16.83 -3.25 16.93
CA GLU A 420 -17.35 -3.65 18.24
C GLU A 420 -18.17 -4.95 18.23
N VAL A 421 -17.91 -5.81 19.23
CA VAL A 421 -18.69 -7.03 19.53
C VAL A 421 -19.35 -6.88 20.89
N TYR A 422 -20.64 -7.22 21.00
CA TYR A 422 -21.44 -7.06 22.22
C TYR A 422 -21.69 -8.39 22.93
N PHE A 423 -21.76 -8.34 24.27
CA PHE A 423 -21.92 -9.49 25.13
C PHE A 423 -23.19 -9.44 25.97
N ALA A 424 -23.69 -10.62 26.35
CA ALA A 424 -24.70 -10.74 27.40
C ALA A 424 -24.08 -10.47 28.79
N PRO A 425 -24.91 -10.06 29.78
CA PRO A 425 -24.46 -9.89 31.16
C PRO A 425 -23.78 -11.15 31.71
N ASP A 426 -22.65 -10.97 32.42
CA ASP A 426 -21.87 -12.02 33.09
C ASP A 426 -21.46 -13.20 32.18
N SER A 427 -21.44 -12.99 30.86
CA SER A 427 -21.05 -14.00 29.87
C SER A 427 -19.75 -13.63 29.17
N THR A 428 -18.94 -14.63 28.92
CA THR A 428 -17.84 -14.65 27.95
C THR A 428 -18.23 -15.39 26.68
N GLU A 429 -19.39 -16.06 26.69
CA GLU A 429 -19.93 -16.73 25.50
C GLU A 429 -20.71 -15.74 24.65
N PHE A 430 -20.52 -15.82 23.35
CA PHE A 430 -21.28 -15.07 22.36
C PHE A 430 -21.57 -15.98 21.15
N PRO A 431 -22.68 -15.79 20.45
CA PRO A 431 -23.03 -16.64 19.31
C PRO A 431 -22.17 -16.26 18.08
N VAL A 432 -21.07 -16.98 17.86
CA VAL A 432 -20.12 -16.76 16.75
C VAL A 432 -20.85 -16.60 15.40
N ALA A 433 -21.86 -17.44 15.15
CA ALA A 433 -22.64 -17.39 13.91
C ALA A 433 -23.36 -16.04 13.63
N LEU A 434 -23.52 -15.18 14.64
CA LEU A 434 -24.07 -13.84 14.43
C LEU A 434 -23.00 -12.80 14.03
N TYR A 435 -21.73 -13.18 14.14
CA TYR A 435 -20.58 -12.31 13.90
C TYR A 435 -19.68 -12.82 12.76
N GLU A 436 -20.15 -13.77 11.93
CA GLU A 436 -19.36 -14.29 10.82
C GLU A 436 -18.96 -13.20 9.82
N GLU A 437 -19.89 -12.29 9.47
CA GLU A 437 -19.57 -11.14 8.60
C GLU A 437 -18.56 -10.21 9.26
N ASP A 438 -18.70 -10.00 10.56
CA ASP A 438 -17.80 -9.17 11.35
C ASP A 438 -16.40 -9.80 11.45
N PHE A 439 -16.32 -11.11 11.62
CA PHE A 439 -15.05 -11.85 11.65
C PHE A 439 -14.36 -11.84 10.28
N GLN A 440 -15.10 -11.99 9.20
CA GLN A 440 -14.56 -11.82 7.85
C GLN A 440 -13.94 -10.43 7.69
N GLU A 441 -14.66 -9.40 8.13
CA GLU A 441 -14.16 -8.03 8.06
C GLU A 441 -12.92 -7.80 8.94
N ILE A 442 -12.87 -8.36 10.15
CA ILE A 442 -11.68 -8.28 11.03
C ILE A 442 -10.49 -8.99 10.38
N LEU A 443 -10.68 -10.20 9.81
CA LEU A 443 -9.63 -10.93 9.11
C LEU A 443 -9.13 -10.17 7.88
N ARG A 444 -10.05 -9.57 7.14
CA ARG A 444 -9.72 -8.70 6.01
C ARG A 444 -8.90 -7.50 6.46
N LEU A 445 -9.34 -6.80 7.52
CA LEU A 445 -8.60 -5.66 8.09
C LEU A 445 -7.22 -6.09 8.61
N ALA A 446 -7.13 -7.19 9.35
CA ALA A 446 -5.87 -7.73 9.85
C ALA A 446 -4.89 -8.04 8.71
N SER A 447 -5.37 -8.64 7.63
CA SER A 447 -4.53 -8.93 6.46
C SER A 447 -4.14 -7.69 5.67
N THR A 448 -5.04 -6.72 5.54
CA THR A 448 -4.80 -5.44 4.83
C THR A 448 -3.78 -4.58 5.59
N TYR A 449 -3.99 -4.44 6.90
CA TYR A 449 -3.14 -3.68 7.80
C TYR A 449 -2.14 -4.59 8.52
N SER A 450 -1.47 -5.44 7.76
CA SER A 450 -0.57 -6.47 8.31
C SER A 450 0.64 -5.90 9.05
N GLY A 451 0.96 -4.63 8.88
CA GLY A 451 1.97 -3.90 9.65
C GLY A 451 1.43 -3.15 10.87
N ALA A 452 0.12 -3.14 11.11
CA ALA A 452 -0.51 -2.46 12.22
C ALA A 452 -0.75 -3.39 13.42
N ILE A 453 -0.80 -2.83 14.63
CA ILE A 453 -1.25 -3.56 15.83
C ILE A 453 -2.77 -3.46 15.91
N ILE A 454 -3.42 -4.57 16.21
CA ILE A 454 -4.85 -4.62 16.51
C ILE A 454 -5.04 -4.81 18.00
N THR A 455 -5.65 -3.82 18.67
CA THR A 455 -6.02 -3.97 20.07
C THR A 455 -7.41 -4.53 20.20
N VAL A 456 -7.57 -5.46 21.15
CA VAL A 456 -8.84 -6.10 21.48
C VAL A 456 -9.17 -5.77 22.92
N GLU A 457 -10.03 -4.75 23.11
CA GLU A 457 -10.32 -4.19 24.43
C GLU A 457 -11.69 -4.62 24.94
N GLY A 458 -11.71 -5.38 26.02
CA GLY A 458 -12.94 -5.77 26.71
C GLY A 458 -13.42 -4.71 27.71
N HIS A 459 -14.72 -4.49 27.71
CA HIS A 459 -15.40 -3.58 28.62
C HIS A 459 -16.50 -4.29 29.41
N SER A 460 -16.80 -3.77 30.60
CA SER A 460 -17.87 -4.24 31.47
C SER A 460 -18.78 -3.06 31.88
N ASP A 461 -20.02 -3.38 32.19
CA ASP A 461 -20.98 -2.37 32.65
C ASP A 461 -20.71 -1.93 34.09
N PRO A 462 -20.74 -0.62 34.41
CA PRO A 462 -20.45 -0.10 35.73
C PRO A 462 -21.65 -0.14 36.69
N LEU A 463 -22.85 -0.53 36.28
CA LEU A 463 -24.07 -0.36 37.05
C LEU A 463 -23.98 -0.98 38.44
N TYR A 464 -23.52 -2.23 38.55
CA TYR A 464 -23.42 -2.92 39.83
C TYR A 464 -22.42 -2.21 40.75
N TYR A 465 -21.29 -1.74 40.25
CA TYR A 465 -20.34 -0.96 41.00
C TYR A 465 -20.97 0.34 41.55
N LEU A 466 -21.69 1.08 40.68
CA LEU A 466 -22.36 2.34 41.05
C LEU A 466 -23.45 2.12 42.09
N GLN A 467 -24.22 1.03 42.00
CA GLN A 467 -25.24 0.68 43.01
C GLN A 467 -24.60 0.39 44.35
N ARG A 468 -23.54 -0.43 44.38
CA ARG A 468 -22.84 -0.75 45.65
C ARG A 468 -22.18 0.49 46.29
N GLU A 469 -21.61 1.36 45.48
CA GLU A 469 -21.05 2.65 45.95
C GLU A 469 -22.13 3.51 46.56
N GLN A 470 -23.31 3.61 45.94
CA GLN A 470 -24.46 4.34 46.44
C GLN A 470 -25.02 3.73 47.73
N ASP A 471 -25.00 2.41 47.86
CA ASP A 471 -25.40 1.67 49.06
C ASP A 471 -24.37 1.81 50.23
N GLY A 472 -23.24 2.46 50.00
CA GLY A 472 -22.21 2.68 50.99
C GLY A 472 -21.26 1.50 51.21
N ALA A 473 -21.03 0.69 50.16
CA ALA A 473 -20.02 -0.37 50.21
C ALA A 473 -18.63 0.15 50.56
N ASP A 474 -17.86 -0.63 51.26
CA ASP A 474 -16.51 -0.22 51.65
C ASP A 474 -15.52 -0.29 50.49
N ASN A 475 -14.35 0.34 50.65
CA ASN A 475 -13.32 0.38 49.61
C ASN A 475 -12.75 -1.00 49.23
N ALA A 476 -12.83 -2.00 50.10
CA ALA A 476 -12.35 -3.34 49.80
C ALA A 476 -13.34 -4.07 48.86
N GLU A 477 -14.65 -3.94 49.15
CA GLU A 477 -15.72 -4.45 48.31
C GLU A 477 -15.69 -3.80 46.92
N LEU A 478 -15.60 -2.46 46.84
CA LEU A 478 -15.55 -1.70 45.59
C LEU A 478 -14.31 -2.08 44.75
N ARG A 479 -13.16 -2.30 45.37
CA ARG A 479 -11.97 -2.80 44.66
C ARG A 479 -12.17 -4.24 44.13
N ALA A 480 -12.81 -5.11 44.92
CA ALA A 480 -13.09 -6.48 44.48
C ALA A 480 -14.01 -6.49 43.22
N ILE A 481 -15.05 -5.64 43.21
CA ILE A 481 -15.96 -5.47 42.06
C ILE A 481 -15.19 -4.99 40.83
N ARG A 482 -14.33 -3.97 40.98
CA ARG A 482 -13.49 -3.49 39.86
C ARG A 482 -12.58 -4.58 39.30
N THR A 483 -11.92 -5.33 40.18
CA THR A 483 -11.03 -6.44 39.76
C THR A 483 -11.83 -7.53 39.05
N SER A 484 -13.00 -7.90 39.56
CA SER A 484 -13.86 -8.88 38.90
C SER A 484 -14.33 -8.41 37.52
N ALA A 485 -14.73 -7.14 37.39
CA ALA A 485 -15.13 -6.56 36.12
C ALA A 485 -13.95 -6.50 35.12
N GLN A 486 -12.74 -6.20 35.61
CA GLN A 486 -11.53 -6.22 34.78
C GLN A 486 -11.20 -7.63 34.29
N ASN A 487 -11.26 -8.63 35.16
CA ASN A 487 -11.03 -10.02 34.77
C ASN A 487 -12.06 -10.48 33.73
N LEU A 488 -13.36 -10.24 33.98
CA LEU A 488 -14.43 -10.58 33.04
C LEU A 488 -14.22 -9.91 31.67
N SER A 489 -13.81 -8.67 31.65
CA SER A 489 -13.55 -7.97 30.41
C SER A 489 -12.33 -8.49 29.67
N MET A 490 -11.28 -8.90 30.37
CA MET A 490 -10.12 -9.60 29.81
C MET A 490 -10.53 -10.96 29.20
N ASP A 491 -11.30 -11.76 29.96
CA ASP A 491 -11.78 -13.07 29.50
C ASP A 491 -12.63 -12.95 28.24
N ARG A 492 -13.41 -11.85 28.09
CA ARG A 492 -14.16 -11.55 26.87
C ARG A 492 -13.26 -11.27 25.68
N SER A 493 -12.21 -10.45 25.88
CA SER A 493 -11.25 -10.16 24.81
C SER A 493 -10.55 -11.43 24.32
N ILE A 494 -10.11 -12.28 25.22
CA ILE A 494 -9.49 -13.58 24.90
C ILE A 494 -10.48 -14.47 24.14
N ALA A 495 -11.72 -14.60 24.65
CA ALA A 495 -12.74 -15.44 24.01
C ALA A 495 -13.07 -15.00 22.57
N VAL A 496 -13.02 -13.69 22.27
CA VAL A 496 -13.25 -13.17 20.91
C VAL A 496 -12.06 -13.49 20.01
N VAL A 497 -10.80 -13.35 20.48
CA VAL A 497 -9.62 -13.69 19.68
C VAL A 497 -9.58 -15.20 19.40
N ASP A 498 -9.83 -16.04 20.43
CA ASP A 498 -9.89 -17.50 20.27
C ASP A 498 -10.97 -17.91 19.25
N ALA A 499 -12.13 -17.24 19.27
CA ALA A 499 -13.21 -17.51 18.33
C ALA A 499 -12.85 -17.03 16.91
N LEU A 500 -12.15 -15.90 16.77
CA LEU A 500 -11.65 -15.39 15.50
C LEU A 500 -10.60 -16.35 14.89
N GLU A 501 -9.67 -16.85 15.70
CA GLU A 501 -8.70 -17.88 15.27
C GLU A 501 -9.40 -19.16 14.81
N GLY A 502 -10.37 -19.62 15.58
CA GLY A 502 -11.20 -20.79 15.21
C GLY A 502 -11.92 -20.57 13.88
N TYR A 503 -12.55 -19.42 13.71
CA TYR A 503 -13.25 -19.05 12.47
C TYR A 503 -12.29 -18.97 11.28
N ALA A 504 -11.12 -18.35 11.44
CA ALA A 504 -10.09 -18.27 10.40
C ALA A 504 -9.68 -19.69 9.93
N GLY A 505 -9.50 -20.63 10.88
CA GLY A 505 -9.23 -22.02 10.57
C GLY A 505 -10.39 -22.74 9.86
N ASP A 506 -11.63 -22.46 10.23
CA ASP A 506 -12.84 -23.06 9.60
C ASP A 506 -13.03 -22.59 8.15
N VAL A 507 -12.64 -21.37 7.82
CA VAL A 507 -12.72 -20.81 6.46
C VAL A 507 -11.41 -20.91 5.68
N ASP A 508 -10.42 -21.60 6.23
CA ASP A 508 -9.09 -21.79 5.65
C ASP A 508 -8.39 -20.46 5.27
N LEU A 509 -8.44 -19.48 6.18
CA LEU A 509 -7.75 -18.20 6.05
C LEU A 509 -6.60 -18.10 7.07
N ARG A 510 -5.48 -17.54 6.63
CA ARG A 510 -4.34 -17.28 7.52
C ARG A 510 -4.56 -16.02 8.35
N MET A 511 -4.16 -16.08 9.61
CA MET A 511 -4.14 -14.97 10.54
C MET A 511 -2.77 -14.93 11.26
N ASN A 512 -2.25 -13.73 11.52
CA ASN A 512 -1.08 -13.56 12.38
C ASN A 512 -1.56 -13.25 13.82
N PRO A 513 -1.48 -14.20 14.78
CA PRO A 513 -1.97 -13.96 16.13
C PRO A 513 -1.15 -12.91 16.89
N ASP A 514 0.14 -12.73 16.57
CA ASP A 514 1.02 -11.77 17.24
C ASP A 514 0.63 -10.29 16.95
N GLN A 515 -0.19 -10.08 15.92
CA GLN A 515 -0.76 -8.76 15.60
C GLN A 515 -1.79 -8.28 16.64
N PHE A 516 -2.38 -9.21 17.41
CA PHE A 516 -3.49 -8.91 18.31
C PHE A 516 -3.00 -8.72 19.75
N THR A 517 -3.31 -7.56 20.34
CA THR A 517 -3.02 -7.26 21.74
C THR A 517 -4.34 -7.18 22.52
N VAL A 518 -4.52 -8.10 23.48
CA VAL A 518 -5.72 -8.19 24.31
C VAL A 518 -5.59 -7.39 25.59
N ASP A 519 -6.68 -6.74 26.03
CA ASP A 519 -6.74 -6.05 27.34
C ASP A 519 -8.16 -6.06 27.91
N GLY A 520 -8.23 -6.09 29.25
CA GLY A 520 -9.47 -5.92 30.00
C GLY A 520 -9.52 -4.55 30.66
N VAL A 521 -10.37 -3.67 30.17
CA VAL A 521 -10.52 -2.28 30.69
C VAL A 521 -11.51 -2.23 31.87
N GLY A 522 -12.33 -3.27 32.03
CA GLY A 522 -13.36 -3.33 33.06
C GLY A 522 -14.38 -2.21 32.91
N ILE A 523 -14.64 -1.51 34.02
CA ILE A 523 -15.62 -0.41 34.09
C ILE A 523 -14.99 0.99 33.95
N ALA A 524 -13.71 1.08 33.54
CA ALA A 524 -12.99 2.35 33.55
C ALA A 524 -13.49 3.32 32.48
N ASN A 525 -13.89 2.81 31.31
CA ASN A 525 -14.34 3.61 30.15
C ASN A 525 -15.73 3.17 29.66
N PRO A 526 -16.81 3.35 30.47
CA PRO A 526 -18.15 3.01 30.03
C PRO A 526 -18.62 4.00 28.96
N ARG A 527 -19.37 3.52 27.95
CA ARG A 527 -20.05 4.39 26.97
C ARG A 527 -21.13 5.23 27.62
N HIS A 528 -21.84 4.62 28.57
CA HIS A 528 -22.90 5.26 29.36
C HIS A 528 -22.60 5.18 30.86
N ASN A 529 -22.52 6.34 31.54
CA ASN A 529 -22.20 6.41 32.96
C ASN A 529 -23.03 7.53 33.68
N PRO A 530 -24.06 7.18 34.48
CA PRO A 530 -24.61 5.82 34.66
C PRO A 530 -25.46 5.37 33.45
N PRO A 531 -25.54 4.07 33.18
CA PRO A 531 -26.46 3.55 32.16
C PRO A 531 -27.90 3.62 32.72
N ALA A 532 -28.83 4.13 31.90
CA ALA A 532 -30.23 4.35 32.30
C ALA A 532 -31.21 3.31 31.75
N THR A 533 -30.81 2.56 30.71
CA THR A 533 -31.65 1.57 30.03
C THR A 533 -30.88 0.26 29.81
N GLU A 534 -31.62 -0.84 29.57
CA GLU A 534 -31.00 -2.13 29.24
C GLU A 534 -30.13 -2.04 27.98
N ALA A 535 -30.54 -1.28 26.97
CA ALA A 535 -29.72 -1.05 25.78
C ALA A 535 -28.37 -0.42 26.13
N GLN A 536 -28.35 0.60 27.00
CA GLN A 536 -27.13 1.24 27.45
C GLN A 536 -26.21 0.32 28.25
N TRP A 537 -26.78 -0.62 29.04
CA TRP A 537 -25.96 -1.64 29.71
C TRP A 537 -25.27 -2.55 28.70
N ARG A 538 -26.03 -2.99 27.67
CA ARG A 538 -25.48 -3.83 26.61
C ARG A 538 -24.36 -3.13 25.86
N GLU A 539 -24.51 -1.85 25.53
CA GLU A 539 -23.48 -1.05 24.89
C GLU A 539 -22.21 -0.84 25.74
N ASN A 540 -22.33 -0.97 27.08
CA ASN A 540 -21.15 -1.00 27.95
C ASN A 540 -20.45 -2.37 27.98
N MET A 541 -21.16 -3.48 27.68
CA MET A 541 -20.63 -4.83 27.69
C MET A 541 -20.14 -5.23 26.28
N ARG A 542 -19.02 -4.70 25.88
CA ARG A 542 -18.48 -4.85 24.52
C ARG A 542 -17.01 -5.22 24.50
N VAL A 543 -16.57 -5.72 23.38
CA VAL A 543 -15.17 -5.82 22.98
C VAL A 543 -14.97 -4.91 21.78
N ILE A 544 -13.95 -4.08 21.80
CA ILE A 544 -13.60 -3.16 20.72
C ILE A 544 -12.30 -3.64 20.09
N PHE A 545 -12.34 -3.84 18.77
CA PHE A 545 -11.14 -3.97 17.97
C PHE A 545 -10.73 -2.57 17.47
N ARG A 546 -9.44 -2.25 17.55
CA ARG A 546 -8.90 -1.03 16.99
C ARG A 546 -7.63 -1.32 16.21
N VAL A 547 -7.61 -0.93 14.95
CA VAL A 547 -6.38 -0.88 14.17
C VAL A 547 -5.63 0.39 14.54
N LEU A 548 -4.43 0.24 15.11
CA LEU A 548 -3.61 1.34 15.60
C LEU A 548 -2.44 1.60 14.66
N THR A 549 -2.21 2.87 14.34
CA THR A 549 -0.90 3.31 13.87
C THR A 549 0.06 3.34 15.06
N VAL A 550 1.02 2.46 15.08
CA VAL A 550 2.15 2.54 16.01
C VAL A 550 3.28 3.17 15.23
N GLN A 551 3.59 4.42 15.53
CA GLN A 551 4.80 5.05 14.98
C GLN A 551 6.01 4.16 15.27
N ALA A 552 6.89 4.05 14.30
CA ALA A 552 8.04 3.13 14.16
C ALA A 552 9.07 3.07 15.31
N GLU A 553 8.74 3.55 16.52
CA GLU A 553 9.55 3.30 17.71
C GLU A 553 9.50 1.83 18.18
N ALA A 554 8.60 1.02 17.64
CA ALA A 554 8.54 -0.42 17.88
C ALA A 554 9.30 -1.25 16.82
N THR A 555 9.68 -0.68 15.69
CA THR A 555 10.66 -1.24 14.77
C THR A 555 12.03 -0.72 15.19
N THR A 556 12.80 -1.56 15.85
CA THR A 556 14.16 -1.26 16.29
C THR A 556 15.04 -0.95 15.08
N PHE A 557 15.19 0.32 14.75
CA PHE A 557 16.43 0.78 14.14
C PHE A 557 17.48 0.71 15.26
N ALA A 558 18.39 -0.24 15.19
CA ALA A 558 19.57 -0.21 16.04
C ALA A 558 20.31 1.09 15.72
N PRO A 559 20.61 1.95 16.70
CA PRO A 559 21.38 3.14 16.43
C PRO A 559 22.75 2.72 15.92
N LEU A 560 23.19 3.35 14.83
CA LEU A 560 24.55 3.28 14.35
C LEU A 560 25.48 3.67 15.50
N GLN A 561 26.30 2.74 15.99
CA GLN A 561 27.41 3.01 16.89
C GLN A 561 28.67 3.29 16.09
#